data_7dc4b1fd9897064d4b1ffeea05077820
#
_entry.id   7dc4b1fd9897064d4b1ffeea05077820
#
_cell.length_a   1.000
_cell.length_b   1.000
_cell.length_c   1.000
_cell.angle_alpha   90.00
_cell.angle_beta   90.00
_cell.angle_gamma   90.00
#
_symmetry.space_group_name_H-M   'P 1'
#
loop_
_entity.id
_entity.type
_entity.pdbx_description
1 polymer ?
#
loop_
_entity_poly.entity_id
_entity_poly.type
_entity_poly.pdbx_seq_one_letter_code
_entity_poly.pdbx_strand_id
1 'polypeptide(L)'
;DKAGNIISPEFKKPGSRLVFLPAKPDENGLPAADSLRTNFALATRLIRGGSVLSAWAVDKGGAAEGLFKAALGNGIGVRLNPEFPQEELFRRNYGALILEIAEGCTEQIPNGLELGSTMSEFAFEYRDENVALAPLFEIYDKKLEPVYRHKTTDETPVEIGSFRRNAPMIKPNGRYARPRVLIPVFPGTNCEMDSARAMR
;
A
#
# COMPACT_ATOMS: atom_id res chain seq x y z
N ASP A 1 -2.85 -0.37 18.48
CA ASP A 1 -2.63 0.96 17.90
C ASP A 1 -3.97 1.67 17.65
N LYS A 2 -3.91 3.00 17.53
CA LYS A 2 -5.08 3.81 17.17
C LYS A 2 -5.30 3.74 15.66
N ALA A 3 -6.55 3.73 15.20
CA ALA A 3 -6.88 3.73 13.77
C ALA A 3 -6.22 4.89 13.00
N GLY A 4 -6.07 6.06 13.64
CA GLY A 4 -5.39 7.21 13.05
C GLY A 4 -3.88 7.05 12.82
N ASN A 5 -3.27 5.97 13.32
CA ASN A 5 -1.86 5.65 13.08
C ASN A 5 -1.67 4.67 11.92
N ILE A 6 -2.75 4.28 11.25
CA ILE A 6 -2.70 3.38 10.09
C ILE A 6 -2.59 4.24 8.83
N ILE A 7 -1.55 4.00 8.05
CA ILE A 7 -1.33 4.65 6.76
C ILE A 7 -1.40 3.63 5.64
N SER A 8 -1.77 4.07 4.46
CA SER A 8 -1.80 3.26 3.25
C SER A 8 -0.64 3.63 2.32
N PRO A 9 -0.28 2.76 1.36
CA PRO A 9 0.96 2.92 0.60
C PRO A 9 0.91 3.94 -0.54
N GLU A 10 -0.29 4.35 -1.00
CA GLU A 10 -0.40 5.34 -2.08
C GLU A 10 -0.02 6.75 -1.62
N PHE A 11 0.58 7.55 -2.52
CA PHE A 11 0.93 8.95 -2.25
C PHE A 11 -0.31 9.80 -1.94
N LYS A 12 -0.19 10.73 -1.00
CA LYS A 12 -1.33 11.49 -0.48
C LYS A 12 -1.49 12.86 -1.10
N LYS A 13 -0.39 13.55 -1.40
CA LYS A 13 -0.45 14.89 -1.97
C LYS A 13 0.79 15.23 -2.80
N PRO A 14 0.65 16.10 -3.81
CA PRO A 14 1.81 16.66 -4.50
C PRO A 14 2.66 17.55 -3.59
N GLY A 15 3.95 17.64 -3.90
CA GLY A 15 4.92 18.47 -3.18
C GLY A 15 5.47 17.83 -1.91
N SER A 16 5.07 16.61 -1.56
CA SER A 16 5.65 15.88 -0.43
C SER A 16 7.06 15.40 -0.75
N ARG A 17 7.92 15.47 0.24
CA ARG A 17 9.29 14.92 0.19
C ARG A 17 9.24 13.40 0.25
N LEU A 18 10.06 12.73 -0.58
CA LEU A 18 10.18 11.28 -0.59
C LEU A 18 11.57 10.86 -0.11
N VAL A 19 11.58 9.91 0.82
CA VAL A 19 12.82 9.36 1.38
C VAL A 19 12.86 7.85 1.15
N PHE A 20 13.98 7.36 0.63
CA PHE A 20 14.31 5.95 0.56
C PHE A 20 15.12 5.55 1.78
N LEU A 21 14.64 4.60 2.55
CA LEU A 21 15.30 4.06 3.73
C LEU A 21 15.82 2.65 3.40
N PRO A 22 17.10 2.51 3.01
CA PRO A 22 17.64 1.24 2.55
C PRO A 22 17.77 0.23 3.70
N ALA A 23 17.56 -1.06 3.40
CA ALA A 23 17.96 -2.15 4.27
C ALA A 23 19.38 -2.60 3.92
N LYS A 24 20.24 -2.76 4.93
CA LYS A 24 21.59 -3.29 4.74
C LYS A 24 21.53 -4.81 4.58
N PRO A 25 22.23 -5.39 3.62
CA PRO A 25 22.34 -6.84 3.51
C PRO A 25 23.30 -7.41 4.57
N ASP A 26 23.09 -8.66 4.92
CA ASP A 26 24.06 -9.49 5.65
C ASP A 26 25.12 -10.10 4.71
N GLU A 27 25.99 -10.95 5.24
CA GLU A 27 27.04 -11.66 4.48
C GLU A 27 26.50 -12.58 3.37
N ASN A 28 25.23 -13.01 3.47
CA ASN A 28 24.55 -13.86 2.50
C ASN A 28 23.72 -13.08 1.50
N GLY A 29 23.71 -11.75 1.58
CA GLY A 29 22.89 -10.87 0.74
C GLY A 29 21.42 -10.79 1.17
N LEU A 30 21.06 -11.34 2.32
CA LEU A 30 19.73 -11.21 2.92
C LEU A 30 19.65 -9.92 3.76
N PRO A 31 18.45 -9.37 3.99
CA PRO A 31 18.30 -8.21 4.85
C PRO A 31 18.82 -8.50 6.27
N ALA A 32 19.81 -7.74 6.73
CA ALA A 32 20.35 -7.87 8.08
C ALA A 32 19.30 -7.55 9.13
N ALA A 33 19.10 -8.45 10.10
CA ALA A 33 18.06 -8.33 11.12
C ALA A 33 18.12 -7.00 11.91
N ASP A 34 19.32 -6.52 12.23
CA ASP A 34 19.51 -5.27 12.97
C ASP A 34 19.14 -4.05 12.11
N SER A 35 19.42 -4.11 10.80
CA SER A 35 19.00 -3.06 9.86
C SER A 35 17.47 -3.00 9.76
N LEU A 36 16.81 -4.15 9.61
CA LEU A 36 15.34 -4.22 9.58
C LEU A 36 14.73 -3.67 10.88
N ARG A 37 15.24 -4.10 12.03
CA ARG A 37 14.75 -3.67 13.34
C ARG A 37 14.86 -2.16 13.50
N THR A 38 15.99 -1.60 13.10
CA THR A 38 16.24 -0.16 13.16
C THR A 38 15.30 0.62 12.25
N ASN A 39 15.15 0.18 10.98
CA ASN A 39 14.30 0.82 10.00
C ASN A 39 12.82 0.77 10.40
N PHE A 40 12.34 -0.38 10.86
CA PHE A 40 10.94 -0.54 11.26
C PHE A 40 10.61 0.23 12.54
N ALA A 41 11.52 0.29 13.51
CA ALA A 41 11.35 1.11 14.69
C ALA A 41 11.29 2.61 14.35
N LEU A 42 12.17 3.07 13.46
CA LEU A 42 12.18 4.44 12.98
C LEU A 42 10.88 4.77 12.22
N ALA A 43 10.51 3.96 11.22
CA ALA A 43 9.29 4.16 10.44
C ALA A 43 8.04 4.17 11.35
N THR A 44 7.93 3.23 12.28
CA THR A 44 6.82 3.16 13.23
C THR A 44 6.74 4.43 14.09
N ARG A 45 7.87 4.93 14.57
CA ARG A 45 7.92 6.17 15.35
C ARG A 45 7.47 7.38 14.53
N LEU A 46 7.97 7.52 13.30
CA LEU A 46 7.60 8.59 12.38
C LEU A 46 6.12 8.56 12.00
N ILE A 47 5.57 7.38 11.74
CA ILE A 47 4.13 7.19 11.44
C ILE A 47 3.29 7.61 12.64
N ARG A 48 3.62 7.13 13.84
CA ARG A 48 2.89 7.48 15.07
C ARG A 48 3.00 8.97 15.43
N GLY A 49 4.10 9.61 15.04
CA GLY A 49 4.31 11.05 15.18
C GLY A 49 3.59 11.89 14.13
N GLY A 50 2.94 11.27 13.13
CA GLY A 50 2.28 11.99 12.03
C GLY A 50 3.26 12.59 11.01
N SER A 51 4.54 12.20 11.06
CA SER A 51 5.60 12.69 10.16
C SER A 51 5.62 11.97 8.79
N VAL A 52 4.91 10.85 8.66
CA VAL A 52 4.83 10.03 7.43
C VAL A 52 3.38 9.94 6.98
N LEU A 53 3.13 10.30 5.72
CA LEU A 53 1.80 10.28 5.09
C LEU A 53 1.52 8.92 4.44
N SER A 54 2.51 8.34 3.78
CA SER A 54 2.43 7.01 3.18
C SER A 54 3.77 6.28 3.29
N ALA A 55 3.73 4.96 3.26
CA ALA A 55 4.94 4.13 3.28
C ALA A 55 4.77 2.91 2.38
N TRP A 56 5.81 2.60 1.61
CA TRP A 56 5.87 1.43 0.76
C TRP A 56 7.05 0.53 1.15
N ALA A 57 6.80 -0.76 1.34
CA ALA A 57 7.87 -1.74 1.51
C ALA A 57 8.41 -2.17 0.15
N VAL A 58 9.71 -1.98 -0.06
CA VAL A 58 10.38 -2.32 -1.32
C VAL A 58 10.48 -3.83 -1.47
N ASP A 59 10.13 -4.31 -2.65
CA ASP A 59 10.11 -5.74 -3.02
C ASP A 59 11.01 -5.99 -4.24
N LYS A 60 10.74 -7.07 -4.95
CA LYS A 60 11.54 -7.59 -6.08
C LYS A 60 11.75 -6.61 -7.24
N GLY A 61 10.83 -5.69 -7.46
CA GLY A 61 10.90 -4.65 -8.51
C GLY A 61 11.64 -3.39 -8.09
N GLY A 62 12.22 -3.38 -6.88
CA GLY A 62 13.00 -2.24 -6.39
C GLY A 62 12.14 -1.03 -6.04
N ALA A 63 12.79 0.11 -5.87
CA ALA A 63 12.14 1.38 -5.58
C ALA A 63 11.23 1.83 -6.73
N ALA A 64 11.61 1.56 -7.99
CA ALA A 64 10.82 1.91 -9.17
C ALA A 64 9.42 1.27 -9.15
N GLU A 65 9.30 -0.02 -8.79
CA GLU A 65 8.01 -0.68 -8.63
C GLU A 65 7.17 -0.01 -7.52
N GLY A 66 7.80 0.28 -6.39
CA GLY A 66 7.14 0.92 -5.26
C GLY A 66 6.60 2.30 -5.60
N LEU A 67 7.41 3.12 -6.25
CA LEU A 67 7.03 4.45 -6.72
C LEU A 67 5.87 4.38 -7.71
N PHE A 68 5.96 3.48 -8.70
CA PHE A 68 4.89 3.29 -9.68
C PHE A 68 3.56 2.92 -9.01
N LYS A 69 3.56 1.91 -8.15
CA LYS A 69 2.33 1.46 -7.48
C LYS A 69 1.78 2.50 -6.50
N ALA A 70 2.66 3.21 -5.77
CA ALA A 70 2.22 4.28 -4.89
C ALA A 70 1.62 5.48 -5.65
N ALA A 71 2.11 5.74 -6.87
CA ALA A 71 1.57 6.79 -7.75
C ALA A 71 0.17 6.47 -8.27
N LEU A 72 -0.17 5.19 -8.49
CA LEU A 72 -1.46 4.77 -9.09
C LEU A 72 -2.67 5.16 -8.24
N GLY A 73 -2.56 5.08 -6.93
CA GLY A 73 -3.71 5.22 -6.03
C GLY A 73 -4.44 6.56 -6.14
N ASN A 74 -3.69 7.65 -6.24
CA ASN A 74 -4.23 9.01 -6.32
C ASN A 74 -3.78 9.77 -7.58
N GLY A 75 -3.14 9.10 -8.54
CA GLY A 75 -2.67 9.73 -9.77
C GLY A 75 -1.57 10.77 -9.53
N ILE A 76 -0.75 10.57 -8.51
CA ILE A 76 0.31 11.49 -8.09
C ILE A 76 1.64 11.00 -8.65
N GLY A 77 2.32 11.83 -9.46
CA GLY A 77 3.62 11.52 -10.02
C GLY A 77 4.79 11.81 -9.08
N VAL A 78 5.99 11.58 -9.58
CA VAL A 78 7.23 11.75 -8.81
C VAL A 78 8.29 12.46 -9.65
N ARG A 79 8.91 13.48 -9.07
CA ARG A 79 10.17 14.05 -9.53
C ARG A 79 11.29 13.46 -8.68
N LEU A 80 12.11 12.61 -9.30
CA LEU A 80 13.23 11.97 -8.64
C LEU A 80 14.38 12.96 -8.44
N ASN A 81 15.12 12.79 -7.36
CA ASN A 81 16.37 13.50 -7.14
C ASN A 81 17.40 13.07 -8.21
N PRO A 82 17.97 14.00 -9.00
CA PRO A 82 18.98 13.67 -10.01
C PRO A 82 20.22 12.94 -9.47
N GLU A 83 20.54 13.16 -8.20
CA GLU A 83 21.66 12.52 -7.50
C GLU A 83 21.32 11.11 -6.97
N PHE A 84 20.04 10.71 -6.97
CA PHE A 84 19.69 9.35 -6.55
C PHE A 84 20.21 8.33 -7.56
N PRO A 85 20.96 7.29 -7.14
CA PRO A 85 21.59 6.37 -8.09
C PRO A 85 20.53 5.57 -8.87
N GLN A 86 20.65 5.58 -10.20
CA GLN A 86 19.69 4.88 -11.08
C GLN A 86 19.65 3.37 -10.82
N GLU A 87 20.77 2.77 -10.50
CA GLU A 87 20.85 1.34 -10.17
C GLU A 87 20.05 1.00 -8.91
N GLU A 88 19.94 1.93 -7.96
CA GLU A 88 19.16 1.71 -6.73
C GLU A 88 17.65 1.70 -7.00
N LEU A 89 17.19 2.32 -8.09
CA LEU A 89 15.76 2.29 -8.48
C LEU A 89 15.30 0.86 -8.79
N PHE A 90 16.15 0.05 -9.37
CA PHE A 90 15.80 -1.31 -9.82
C PHE A 90 16.43 -2.41 -8.96
N ARG A 91 17.27 -2.03 -7.99
CA ARG A 91 17.89 -2.99 -7.08
C ARG A 91 16.85 -3.60 -6.16
N ARG A 92 16.88 -4.93 -6.03
CA ARG A 92 16.14 -5.63 -4.98
C ARG A 92 16.70 -5.24 -3.62
N ASN A 93 15.88 -4.62 -2.80
CA ASN A 93 16.27 -4.21 -1.45
C ASN A 93 15.15 -4.55 -0.47
N TYR A 94 14.99 -5.84 -0.22
CA TYR A 94 13.95 -6.33 0.69
C TYR A 94 14.11 -5.73 2.09
N GLY A 95 13.02 -5.20 2.62
CA GLY A 95 13.00 -4.51 3.91
C GLY A 95 13.40 -3.04 3.87
N ALA A 96 13.77 -2.51 2.68
CA ALA A 96 13.84 -1.07 2.48
C ALA A 96 12.42 -0.47 2.43
N LEU A 97 12.32 0.82 2.75
CA LEU A 97 11.05 1.55 2.76
C LEU A 97 11.15 2.81 1.90
N ILE A 98 10.08 3.14 1.20
CA ILE A 98 9.85 4.47 0.63
C ILE A 98 8.87 5.17 1.55
N LEU A 99 9.22 6.36 2.02
CA LEU A 99 8.42 7.16 2.94
C LEU A 99 8.03 8.48 2.27
N GLU A 100 6.74 8.79 2.26
CA GLU A 100 6.24 10.11 1.94
C GLU A 100 6.18 10.93 3.23
N ILE A 101 6.95 12.02 3.28
CA ILE A 101 7.13 12.82 4.49
C ILE A 101 6.14 13.99 4.51
N ALA A 102 5.50 14.19 5.65
CA ALA A 102 4.58 15.28 5.88
C ALA A 102 5.27 16.64 5.77
N GLU A 103 4.55 17.63 5.25
CA GLU A 103 5.03 19.01 5.16
C GLU A 103 5.36 19.58 6.54
N GLY A 104 6.45 20.33 6.61
CA GLY A 104 6.93 20.90 7.88
C GLY A 104 7.67 19.90 8.78
N CYS A 105 7.79 18.63 8.41
CA CYS A 105 8.60 17.67 9.14
C CYS A 105 10.09 17.97 8.90
N THR A 106 10.76 18.44 9.94
CA THR A 106 12.21 18.72 9.95
C THR A 106 13.02 17.56 10.53
N GLU A 107 12.37 16.45 10.88
CA GLU A 107 13.02 15.32 11.49
C GLU A 107 14.03 14.68 10.55
N GLN A 108 15.25 14.49 11.04
CA GLN A 108 16.28 13.77 10.29
C GLN A 108 15.94 12.28 10.27
N ILE A 109 16.10 11.68 9.09
CA ILE A 109 15.90 10.25 8.88
C ILE A 109 17.30 9.63 8.74
N PRO A 110 17.87 9.06 9.79
CA PRO A 110 19.20 8.46 9.72
C PRO A 110 19.25 7.37 8.63
N ASN A 111 20.31 7.39 7.84
CA ASN A 111 20.51 6.52 6.67
C ASN A 111 19.47 6.65 5.56
N GLY A 112 18.54 7.59 5.65
CA GLY A 112 17.60 7.88 4.57
C GLY A 112 18.30 8.59 3.41
N LEU A 113 18.01 8.15 2.20
CA LEU A 113 18.45 8.80 0.96
C LEU A 113 17.31 9.66 0.43
N GLU A 114 17.63 10.87 -0.01
CA GLU A 114 16.66 11.75 -0.65
C GLU A 114 16.26 11.16 -1.99
N LEU A 115 15.02 10.66 -2.09
CA LEU A 115 14.51 10.01 -3.30
C LEU A 115 13.93 11.02 -4.30
N GLY A 116 13.39 12.13 -3.79
CA GLY A 116 12.76 13.17 -4.58
C GLY A 116 11.52 13.76 -3.94
N SER A 117 10.56 14.13 -4.75
CA SER A 117 9.28 14.69 -4.31
C SER A 117 8.12 14.23 -5.17
N THR A 118 6.94 14.17 -4.58
CA THR A 118 5.69 13.96 -5.32
C THR A 118 5.32 15.20 -6.14
N MET A 119 4.61 15.00 -7.26
CA MET A 119 4.12 16.09 -8.11
C MET A 119 2.71 15.83 -8.62
N SER A 120 2.01 16.87 -9.04
CA SER A 120 0.61 16.77 -9.50
C SER A 120 0.47 16.10 -10.87
N GLU A 121 1.51 16.18 -11.70
CA GLU A 121 1.53 15.52 -13.00
C GLU A 121 1.69 14.00 -12.81
N PHE A 122 0.87 13.21 -13.48
CA PHE A 122 0.95 11.75 -13.40
C PHE A 122 2.06 11.22 -14.31
N ALA A 123 3.30 11.50 -13.90
CA ALA A 123 4.51 11.16 -14.61
C ALA A 123 5.67 10.88 -13.64
N PHE A 124 6.74 10.28 -14.15
CA PHE A 124 8.04 10.25 -13.51
C PHE A 124 8.99 11.19 -14.23
N GLU A 125 9.61 12.10 -13.49
CA GLU A 125 10.71 12.92 -13.95
C GLU A 125 12.00 12.46 -13.30
N TYR A 126 13.02 12.20 -14.10
CA TYR A 126 14.35 11.87 -13.61
C TYR A 126 15.41 12.43 -14.57
N ARG A 127 16.19 13.37 -14.10
CA ARG A 127 17.13 14.12 -14.94
C ARG A 127 16.39 14.77 -16.12
N ASP A 128 16.79 14.48 -17.35
CA ASP A 128 16.17 15.01 -18.57
C ASP A 128 15.03 14.12 -19.11
N GLU A 129 14.72 13.02 -18.42
CA GLU A 129 13.68 12.08 -18.82
C GLU A 129 12.35 12.38 -18.12
N ASN A 130 11.26 12.33 -18.89
CA ASN A 130 9.90 12.41 -18.40
C ASN A 130 9.10 11.22 -18.95
N VAL A 131 8.55 10.41 -18.05
CA VAL A 131 7.80 9.20 -18.38
C VAL A 131 6.36 9.35 -17.90
N ALA A 132 5.42 9.52 -18.83
CA ALA A 132 3.99 9.51 -18.50
C ALA A 132 3.58 8.14 -17.94
N LEU A 133 2.86 8.14 -16.82
CA LEU A 133 2.44 6.91 -16.13
C LEU A 133 1.14 6.30 -16.68
N ALA A 134 0.30 7.06 -17.35
CA ALA A 134 -0.96 6.57 -17.88
C ALA A 134 -0.81 5.37 -18.84
N PRO A 135 0.11 5.38 -19.83
CA PRO A 135 0.34 4.22 -20.69
C PRO A 135 0.89 3.00 -19.93
N LEU A 136 1.73 3.24 -18.92
CA LEU A 136 2.27 2.15 -18.09
C LEU A 136 1.17 1.54 -17.21
N PHE A 137 0.25 2.36 -16.71
CA PHE A 137 -0.91 1.88 -15.97
C PHE A 137 -1.80 0.98 -16.85
N GLU A 138 -2.07 1.38 -18.09
CA GLU A 138 -2.87 0.53 -19.00
C GLU A 138 -2.22 -0.84 -19.25
N ILE A 139 -0.90 -0.89 -19.41
CA ILE A 139 -0.17 -2.15 -19.57
C ILE A 139 -0.27 -2.99 -18.30
N TYR A 140 -0.11 -2.36 -17.14
CA TYR A 140 -0.20 -3.03 -15.84
C TYR A 140 -1.61 -3.58 -15.58
N ASP A 141 -2.63 -2.77 -15.80
CA ASP A 141 -4.04 -3.11 -15.58
C ASP A 141 -4.50 -4.27 -16.49
N LYS A 142 -4.08 -4.25 -17.76
CA LYS A 142 -4.47 -5.27 -18.75
C LYS A 142 -3.64 -6.56 -18.69
N LYS A 143 -2.61 -6.62 -17.85
CA LYS A 143 -1.66 -7.75 -17.83
C LYS A 143 -2.33 -9.10 -17.59
N LEU A 144 -3.34 -9.17 -16.75
CA LEU A 144 -4.04 -10.41 -16.40
C LEU A 144 -5.34 -10.64 -17.18
N GLU A 145 -5.78 -9.68 -18.00
CA GLU A 145 -7.03 -9.78 -18.76
C GLU A 145 -7.14 -11.04 -19.63
N PRO A 146 -6.06 -11.52 -20.29
CA PRO A 146 -6.13 -12.75 -21.09
C PRO A 146 -6.39 -14.02 -20.26
N VAL A 147 -6.04 -13.99 -18.98
CA VAL A 147 -6.14 -15.16 -18.06
C VAL A 147 -7.33 -15.03 -17.12
N TYR A 148 -7.54 -13.83 -16.59
CA TYR A 148 -8.62 -13.53 -15.65
C TYR A 148 -9.17 -12.12 -15.93
N ARG A 149 -10.30 -12.06 -16.57
CA ARG A 149 -10.97 -10.80 -16.93
C ARG A 149 -11.55 -10.14 -15.67
N HIS A 150 -11.21 -8.89 -15.43
CA HIS A 150 -11.81 -8.11 -14.35
C HIS A 150 -13.03 -7.31 -14.80
N LYS A 151 -13.17 -7.04 -16.13
CA LYS A 151 -14.36 -6.43 -16.71
C LYS A 151 -15.22 -7.51 -17.34
N THR A 152 -16.46 -7.61 -16.90
CA THR A 152 -17.47 -8.43 -17.57
C THR A 152 -17.94 -7.73 -18.84
N THR A 153 -18.29 -8.52 -19.86
CA THR A 153 -18.79 -7.98 -21.14
C THR A 153 -20.18 -7.33 -21.01
N ASP A 154 -20.89 -7.60 -19.91
CA ASP A 154 -22.18 -6.99 -19.61
C ASP A 154 -21.98 -5.68 -18.85
N GLU A 155 -21.97 -4.59 -19.59
CA GLU A 155 -21.97 -3.22 -19.04
C GLU A 155 -23.36 -2.76 -18.57
N THR A 156 -24.32 -3.67 -18.46
CA THR A 156 -25.66 -3.31 -17.97
C THR A 156 -25.53 -2.94 -16.49
N PRO A 157 -25.78 -1.68 -16.10
CA PRO A 157 -25.73 -1.28 -14.72
C PRO A 157 -26.73 -2.12 -13.92
N VAL A 158 -26.25 -2.91 -12.97
CA VAL A 158 -27.12 -3.59 -12.03
C VAL A 158 -27.61 -2.55 -11.03
N GLU A 159 -28.90 -2.24 -11.05
CA GLU A 159 -29.51 -1.44 -9.99
C GLU A 159 -29.41 -2.21 -8.66
N ILE A 160 -28.45 -1.82 -7.85
CA ILE A 160 -28.33 -2.34 -6.50
C ILE A 160 -29.31 -1.58 -5.63
N GLY A 161 -30.46 -2.19 -5.33
CA GLY A 161 -31.41 -1.65 -4.38
C GLY A 161 -30.76 -1.47 -3.01
N SER A 162 -30.71 -0.23 -2.52
CA SER A 162 -30.24 0.02 -1.16
C SER A 162 -31.24 -0.50 -0.14
N PHE A 163 -30.87 -1.53 0.61
CA PHE A 163 -31.68 -1.97 1.73
C PHE A 163 -31.60 -0.97 2.89
N ARG A 164 -32.70 -0.28 3.14
CA ARG A 164 -32.87 0.52 4.37
C ARG A 164 -33.76 -0.24 5.33
N ARG A 165 -33.24 -0.54 6.50
CA ARG A 165 -34.03 -1.16 7.55
C ARG A 165 -35.03 -0.13 8.11
N ASN A 166 -36.30 -0.30 7.79
CA ASN A 166 -37.38 0.57 8.28
C ASN A 166 -38.02 0.05 9.58
N ALA A 167 -37.58 -1.10 10.08
CA ALA A 167 -38.06 -1.68 11.33
C ALA A 167 -37.03 -1.57 12.45
N PRO A 168 -37.43 -1.39 13.70
CA PRO A 168 -36.51 -1.42 14.83
C PRO A 168 -35.79 -2.75 14.91
N MET A 169 -34.55 -2.72 15.38
CA MET A 169 -33.74 -3.93 15.56
C MET A 169 -34.42 -4.81 16.62
N ILE A 170 -34.85 -6.01 16.21
CA ILE A 170 -35.40 -6.98 17.13
C ILE A 170 -34.28 -7.41 18.08
N LYS A 171 -34.40 -7.04 19.35
CA LYS A 171 -33.47 -7.53 20.37
C LYS A 171 -33.94 -8.94 20.80
N PRO A 172 -33.03 -9.91 20.87
CA PRO A 172 -33.43 -11.26 21.36
C PRO A 172 -33.92 -11.19 22.81
N ASN A 173 -35.03 -11.83 23.08
CA ASN A 173 -35.66 -11.85 24.40
C ASN A 173 -34.95 -12.72 25.46
N GLY A 174 -33.79 -13.30 25.11
CA GLY A 174 -33.04 -14.16 26.02
C GLY A 174 -31.53 -14.13 25.74
N ARG A 175 -30.77 -14.42 26.77
CA ARG A 175 -29.35 -14.75 26.69
C ARG A 175 -29.20 -16.27 26.67
N TYR A 176 -28.62 -16.79 25.61
CA TYR A 176 -28.36 -18.22 25.47
C TYR A 176 -26.89 -18.51 25.80
N ALA A 177 -26.65 -19.40 26.77
CA ALA A 177 -25.29 -19.84 27.11
C ALA A 177 -24.61 -20.59 25.94
N ARG A 178 -25.42 -21.22 25.06
CA ARG A 178 -24.99 -21.91 23.85
C ARG A 178 -25.86 -21.46 22.68
N PRO A 179 -25.53 -20.36 21.98
CA PRO A 179 -26.31 -19.91 20.85
C PRO A 179 -26.18 -20.90 19.67
N ARG A 180 -27.24 -21.04 18.89
CA ARG A 180 -27.17 -21.77 17.61
C ARG A 180 -26.63 -20.83 16.55
N VAL A 181 -25.63 -21.30 15.80
CA VAL A 181 -24.96 -20.54 14.71
C VAL A 181 -25.32 -21.22 13.39
N LEU A 182 -25.80 -20.45 12.43
CA LEU A 182 -25.98 -20.88 11.05
C LEU A 182 -24.80 -20.36 10.22
N ILE A 183 -24.10 -21.26 9.55
CA ILE A 183 -23.01 -20.96 8.63
C ILE A 183 -23.49 -21.34 7.22
N PRO A 184 -23.98 -20.37 6.41
CA PRO A 184 -24.39 -20.67 5.04
C PRO A 184 -23.15 -20.91 4.17
N VAL A 185 -23.23 -21.92 3.31
CA VAL A 185 -22.17 -22.29 2.36
C VAL A 185 -22.70 -22.14 0.96
N PHE A 186 -22.04 -21.31 0.16
CA PHE A 186 -22.36 -21.07 -1.25
C PHE A 186 -21.17 -21.46 -2.12
N PRO A 187 -21.33 -21.62 -3.43
CA PRO A 187 -20.19 -21.79 -4.33
C PRO A 187 -19.17 -20.65 -4.15
N GLY A 188 -17.91 -21.00 -3.87
CA GLY A 188 -16.85 -20.05 -3.56
C GLY A 188 -16.71 -19.64 -2.09
N THR A 189 -17.56 -20.14 -1.18
CA THR A 189 -17.36 -19.95 0.27
C THR A 189 -16.09 -20.67 0.72
N ASN A 190 -15.29 -19.98 1.51
CA ASN A 190 -14.09 -20.53 2.16
C ASN A 190 -14.24 -20.42 3.70
N CYS A 191 -13.44 -21.20 4.43
CA CYS A 191 -13.34 -21.16 5.89
C CYS A 191 -14.63 -21.53 6.66
N GLU A 192 -15.61 -22.17 6.04
CA GLU A 192 -16.83 -22.66 6.71
C GLU A 192 -16.49 -23.70 7.79
N MET A 193 -15.50 -24.57 7.52
CA MET A 193 -15.05 -25.59 8.46
C MET A 193 -14.31 -24.96 9.64
N ASP A 194 -13.49 -23.94 9.40
CA ASP A 194 -12.75 -23.23 10.44
C ASP A 194 -13.73 -22.40 11.31
N SER A 195 -14.71 -21.76 10.68
CA SER A 195 -15.80 -21.08 11.38
C SER A 195 -16.58 -22.06 12.29
N ALA A 196 -16.92 -23.25 11.77
CA ALA A 196 -17.59 -24.27 12.56
C ALA A 196 -16.76 -24.77 13.74
N ARG A 197 -15.43 -24.89 13.58
CA ARG A 197 -14.50 -25.23 14.69
C ARG A 197 -14.46 -24.14 15.75
N ALA A 198 -14.39 -22.88 15.34
CA ALA A 198 -14.31 -21.74 16.25
C ALA A 198 -15.58 -21.57 17.12
N MET A 199 -16.72 -22.09 16.64
CA MET A 199 -18.02 -22.02 17.33
C MET A 199 -18.35 -23.25 18.20
N ARG A 200 -17.49 -24.26 18.26
CA ARG A 200 -17.62 -25.45 19.12
C ARG A 200 -16.97 -25.26 20.48
#